data_061bdfa23976c09cd5c96791f664ff52
#
_entry.id   061bdfa23976c09cd5c96791f664ff52
#
_cell.length_a   1.000
_cell.length_b   1.000
_cell.length_c   1.000
_cell.angle_alpha   90.00
_cell.angle_beta   90.00
_cell.angle_gamma   90.00
#
_symmetry.space_group_name_H-M   'P 1'
#
loop_
_entity.id
_entity.type
_entity.pdbx_description
1 polymer ?
#
loop_
_entity_poly.entity_id
_entity_poly.type
_entity_poly.pdbx_seq_one_letter_code
_entity_poly.pdbx_strand_id
1 'polypeptide(L)'
;MQKNSVNKVIIVGNLGQDPEARFTPQGTAVTNLSVATNESWKNQSGEIQERTEWHRVVMYGKMAETASEYMKKGQTVYVEGRLQTNEWEDQNQVKRKTTEIRCDNFTMLGRRSDSTQGSTAPNNKTEDQDDDLPF
;
A
#
# COMPACT_ATOMS: atom_id res chain seq x y z
N MET A 1 -1.50 -18.94 -11.10
CA MET A 1 -1.19 -20.09 -10.26
C MET A 1 0.31 -20.27 -10.11
N GLN A 2 0.75 -20.47 -8.90
CA GLN A 2 2.17 -20.65 -8.65
C GLN A 2 2.53 -22.12 -8.75
N LYS A 3 3.72 -22.38 -9.25
CA LYS A 3 4.14 -23.75 -9.51
C LYS A 3 5.42 -24.04 -8.75
N ASN A 4 5.33 -24.92 -7.76
CA ASN A 4 6.47 -25.35 -6.95
C ASN A 4 7.21 -24.17 -6.31
N SER A 5 6.49 -23.07 -6.07
CA SER A 5 7.11 -21.88 -5.51
C SER A 5 6.01 -20.98 -4.96
N VAL A 6 6.44 -20.00 -4.20
CA VAL A 6 5.52 -19.01 -3.63
C VAL A 6 6.08 -17.62 -3.93
N ASN A 7 5.21 -16.75 -4.40
CA ASN A 7 5.54 -15.35 -4.59
C ASN A 7 4.38 -14.56 -4.02
N LYS A 8 4.54 -14.09 -2.80
CA LYS A 8 3.46 -13.40 -2.10
C LYS A 8 4.00 -12.29 -1.26
N VAL A 9 3.33 -11.14 -1.33
CA VAL A 9 3.71 -9.96 -0.57
C VAL A 9 2.48 -9.50 0.20
N ILE A 10 2.67 -9.22 1.48
CA ILE A 10 1.62 -8.66 2.32
C ILE A 10 2.17 -7.41 2.97
N ILE A 11 1.47 -6.30 2.82
CA ILE A 11 1.91 -5.01 3.32
C ILE A 11 0.75 -4.30 3.96
N VAL A 12 0.98 -3.70 5.11
CA VAL A 12 0.07 -2.74 5.72
C VAL A 12 0.85 -1.45 5.89
N GLY A 13 0.37 -0.38 5.30
CA GLY A 13 1.08 0.87 5.36
C GLY A 13 0.18 2.03 5.00
N ASN A 14 0.79 3.18 4.85
CA ASN A 14 0.06 4.40 4.57
C ASN A 14 0.37 4.92 3.18
N LEU A 15 -0.66 5.44 2.51
CA LEU A 15 -0.46 6.03 1.21
C LEU A 15 0.30 7.35 1.34
N GLY A 16 1.36 7.49 0.55
CA GLY A 16 2.15 8.69 0.56
C GLY A 16 1.59 9.79 -0.30
N GLN A 17 0.68 9.45 -1.18
CA GLN A 17 0.04 10.41 -2.06
C GLN A 17 -1.26 9.80 -2.56
N ASP A 18 -2.07 10.63 -3.21
CA ASP A 18 -3.31 10.13 -3.80
C ASP A 18 -2.99 9.11 -4.88
N PRO A 19 -3.87 8.12 -5.09
CA PRO A 19 -3.64 7.13 -6.14
C PRO A 19 -3.54 7.79 -7.51
N GLU A 20 -2.66 7.24 -8.33
CA GLU A 20 -2.46 7.73 -9.68
C GLU A 20 -3.15 6.80 -10.65
N ALA A 21 -4.22 7.29 -11.27
CA ALA A 21 -5.05 6.46 -12.14
C ALA A 21 -4.77 6.78 -13.60
N ARG A 22 -4.80 5.73 -14.42
CA ARG A 22 -4.66 5.89 -15.86
C ARG A 22 -5.31 4.70 -16.55
N PHE A 23 -5.35 4.75 -17.86
CA PHE A 23 -5.92 3.66 -18.66
C PHE A 23 -4.91 3.18 -19.68
N THR A 24 -4.92 1.88 -19.92
CA THR A 24 -4.09 1.32 -20.97
C THR A 24 -4.74 1.64 -22.33
N PRO A 25 -3.99 1.46 -23.42
CA PRO A 25 -4.60 1.64 -24.76
C PRO A 25 -5.81 0.77 -25.00
N GLN A 26 -5.90 -0.36 -24.30
CA GLN A 26 -7.05 -1.24 -24.43
C GLN A 26 -8.21 -0.82 -23.55
N GLY A 27 -8.05 0.24 -22.79
CA GLY A 27 -9.12 0.73 -21.93
C GLY A 27 -9.17 0.13 -20.53
N THR A 28 -8.15 -0.61 -20.14
CA THR A 28 -8.11 -1.19 -18.80
C THR A 28 -7.62 -0.15 -17.80
N ALA A 29 -8.35 -0.02 -16.71
CA ALA A 29 -7.95 0.90 -15.65
C ALA A 29 -6.71 0.38 -14.92
N VAL A 30 -5.78 1.29 -14.64
CA VAL A 30 -4.56 0.98 -13.91
C VAL A 30 -4.37 2.04 -12.84
N THR A 31 -4.14 1.63 -11.62
CA THR A 31 -3.91 2.57 -10.52
C THR A 31 -2.61 2.21 -9.84
N ASN A 32 -1.75 3.22 -9.67
CA ASN A 32 -0.49 3.07 -8.97
C ASN A 32 -0.59 3.69 -7.60
N LEU A 33 -0.08 2.99 -6.60
CA LEU A 33 -0.05 3.46 -5.24
C LEU A 33 1.38 3.50 -4.74
N SER A 34 1.68 4.48 -3.89
CA SER A 34 2.93 4.49 -3.12
C SER A 34 2.56 4.24 -1.67
N VAL A 35 2.97 3.11 -1.16
CA VAL A 35 2.63 2.70 0.20
C VAL A 35 3.89 2.70 1.05
N ALA A 36 3.85 3.37 2.17
CA ALA A 36 5.00 3.48 3.06
C ALA A 36 4.85 2.54 4.24
N THR A 37 5.89 1.76 4.50
CA THR A 37 5.99 1.00 5.73
C THR A 37 7.15 1.57 6.53
N ASN A 38 6.99 1.66 7.83
CA ASN A 38 7.96 2.29 8.70
C ASN A 38 8.51 1.30 9.69
N GLU A 39 9.81 1.38 9.92
CA GLU A 39 10.50 0.57 10.91
C GLU A 39 11.20 1.47 11.90
N SER A 40 11.32 0.99 13.09
CA SER A 40 12.01 1.71 14.15
C SER A 40 12.77 0.70 14.98
N TRP A 41 14.04 1.01 15.29
CA TRP A 41 14.85 0.12 16.12
C TRP A 41 15.89 0.93 16.88
N LYS A 42 16.51 0.31 17.86
CA LYS A 42 17.60 0.93 18.59
C LYS A 42 18.92 0.38 18.10
N ASN A 43 19.88 1.27 17.86
CA ASN A 43 21.20 0.81 17.49
C ASN A 43 22.01 0.49 18.76
N GLN A 44 23.28 0.13 18.57
CA GLN A 44 24.11 -0.28 19.70
C GLN A 44 24.36 0.84 20.68
N SER A 45 24.26 2.08 20.23
CA SER A 45 24.45 3.23 21.09
C SER A 45 23.20 3.63 21.85
N GLY A 46 22.10 2.90 21.66
CA GLY A 46 20.86 3.22 22.32
C GLY A 46 20.02 4.26 21.61
N GLU A 47 20.45 4.68 20.45
CA GLU A 47 19.70 5.68 19.68
C GLU A 47 18.61 5.03 18.85
N ILE A 48 17.49 5.72 18.72
CA ILE A 48 16.39 5.22 17.93
C ILE A 48 16.63 5.57 16.46
N GLN A 49 16.59 4.55 15.62
CA GLN A 49 16.72 4.72 14.18
C GLN A 49 15.39 4.45 13.54
N GLU A 50 15.12 5.15 12.46
CA GLU A 50 13.87 4.98 11.72
C GLU A 50 14.17 4.82 10.25
N ARG A 51 13.32 4.06 9.59
CA ARG A 51 13.46 3.85 8.17
C ARG A 51 12.10 3.69 7.55
N THR A 52 11.90 4.33 6.41
CA THR A 52 10.67 4.21 5.64
C THR A 52 10.98 3.49 4.35
N GLU A 53 10.22 2.44 4.09
CA GLU A 53 10.33 1.72 2.84
C GLU A 53 9.13 2.06 1.99
N TRP A 54 9.37 2.51 0.75
CA TRP A 54 8.30 2.86 -0.18
C TRP A 54 8.05 1.71 -1.13
N HIS A 55 6.81 1.29 -1.19
CA HIS A 55 6.42 0.17 -2.04
C HIS A 55 5.55 0.69 -3.17
N ARG A 56 5.89 0.25 -4.38
CA ARG A 56 5.09 0.60 -5.54
C ARG A 56 4.09 -0.50 -5.79
N VAL A 57 2.81 -0.16 -5.72
CA VAL A 57 1.73 -1.12 -5.87
C VAL A 57 0.93 -0.78 -7.10
N VAL A 58 0.64 -1.77 -7.92
CA VAL A 58 -0.10 -1.59 -9.16
C VAL A 58 -1.36 -2.42 -9.11
N MET A 59 -2.48 -1.80 -9.46
CA MET A 59 -3.77 -2.46 -9.53
C MET A 59 -4.33 -2.33 -10.93
N TYR A 60 -5.11 -3.32 -11.32
CA TYR A 60 -5.71 -3.36 -12.64
C TYR A 60 -7.21 -3.58 -12.56
N GLY A 61 -7.93 -3.03 -13.55
CA GLY A 61 -9.34 -3.34 -13.73
C GLY A 61 -10.22 -2.74 -12.66
N LYS A 62 -11.21 -3.50 -12.25
CA LYS A 62 -12.20 -3.03 -11.29
C LYS A 62 -11.56 -2.59 -9.98
N MET A 63 -10.58 -3.34 -9.55
CA MET A 63 -9.85 -3.01 -8.33
C MET A 63 -9.18 -1.64 -8.45
N ALA A 64 -8.61 -1.36 -9.62
CA ALA A 64 -7.97 -0.07 -9.84
C ALA A 64 -8.97 1.07 -9.80
N GLU A 65 -10.15 0.86 -10.35
CA GLU A 65 -11.18 1.88 -10.33
C GLU A 65 -11.63 2.17 -8.90
N THR A 66 -11.83 1.11 -8.12
CA THR A 66 -12.26 1.28 -6.74
C THR A 66 -11.20 2.03 -5.94
N ALA A 67 -9.94 1.67 -6.13
CA ALA A 67 -8.86 2.33 -5.40
C ALA A 67 -8.77 3.80 -5.74
N SER A 68 -8.85 4.12 -7.03
CA SER A 68 -8.73 5.52 -7.44
C SER A 68 -9.89 6.36 -6.95
N GLU A 69 -11.04 5.73 -6.73
CA GLU A 69 -12.23 6.45 -6.31
C GLU A 69 -12.25 6.70 -4.80
N TYR A 70 -11.78 5.75 -4.01
CA TYR A 70 -11.98 5.81 -2.57
C TYR A 70 -10.71 6.03 -1.76
N MET A 71 -9.54 5.77 -2.30
CA MET A 71 -8.31 5.92 -1.55
C MET A 71 -7.80 7.34 -1.59
N LYS A 72 -7.20 7.77 -0.48
CA LYS A 72 -6.66 9.12 -0.35
C LYS A 72 -5.31 9.07 0.34
N LYS A 73 -4.52 10.10 0.10
CA LYS A 73 -3.24 10.27 0.76
C LYS A 73 -3.40 10.16 2.28
N GLY A 74 -2.50 9.44 2.92
CA GLY A 74 -2.52 9.29 4.36
C GLY A 74 -3.35 8.13 4.88
N GLN A 75 -4.10 7.49 4.01
CA GLN A 75 -4.96 6.39 4.40
C GLN A 75 -4.13 5.14 4.64
N THR A 76 -4.54 4.34 5.61
CA THR A 76 -3.88 3.07 5.89
C THR A 76 -4.56 1.99 5.05
N VAL A 77 -3.74 1.20 4.38
CA VAL A 77 -4.25 0.16 3.49
C VAL A 77 -3.52 -1.14 3.74
N TYR A 78 -4.25 -2.23 3.53
CA TYR A 78 -3.70 -3.58 3.50
C TYR A 78 -3.64 -3.99 2.04
N VAL A 79 -2.48 -4.48 1.62
CA VAL A 79 -2.28 -4.90 0.25
C VAL A 79 -1.71 -6.30 0.24
N GLU A 80 -2.28 -7.13 -0.57
CA GLU A 80 -1.80 -8.49 -0.76
C GLU A 80 -1.59 -8.70 -2.24
N GLY A 81 -0.41 -9.20 -2.60
CA GLY A 81 -0.11 -9.40 -4.00
C GLY A 81 1.16 -10.19 -4.19
N ARG A 82 1.84 -9.92 -5.28
CA ARG A 82 3.07 -10.62 -5.62
C ARG A 82 4.04 -9.66 -6.27
N LEU A 83 5.31 -10.01 -6.18
CA LEU A 83 6.34 -9.20 -6.80
C LEU A 83 6.35 -9.47 -8.31
N GLN A 84 6.50 -8.41 -9.05
CA GLN A 84 6.59 -8.49 -10.50
C GLN A 84 7.66 -7.51 -10.96
N THR A 85 8.55 -7.97 -11.81
CA THR A 85 9.60 -7.13 -12.36
C THR A 85 9.30 -6.87 -13.81
N ASN A 86 9.30 -5.60 -14.17
CA ASN A 86 9.08 -5.17 -15.54
C ASN A 86 10.38 -4.60 -16.10
N GLU A 87 10.66 -4.93 -17.35
CA GLU A 87 11.82 -4.39 -18.05
C GLU A 87 11.36 -3.35 -19.07
N TRP A 88 12.15 -2.30 -19.19
CA TRP A 88 11.84 -1.23 -20.12
C TRP A 88 13.12 -0.54 -20.50
N GLU A 89 13.06 0.23 -21.59
CA GLU A 89 14.21 1.01 -22.05
C GLU A 89 13.96 2.49 -21.80
N ASP A 90 14.97 3.18 -21.29
CA ASP A 90 14.83 4.60 -21.07
C ASP A 90 15.19 5.33 -22.36
N GLN A 91 15.23 6.66 -22.28
CA GLN A 91 15.48 7.48 -23.45
C GLN A 91 16.86 7.28 -24.02
N ASN A 92 17.80 6.80 -23.22
CA ASN A 92 19.16 6.54 -23.66
C ASN A 92 19.35 5.11 -24.12
N GLN A 93 18.24 4.36 -24.28
CA GLN A 93 18.25 2.98 -24.71
C GLN A 93 18.97 2.06 -23.73
N VAL A 94 19.02 2.46 -22.48
CA VAL A 94 19.53 1.62 -21.40
C VAL A 94 18.38 0.79 -20.85
N LYS A 95 18.60 -0.50 -20.73
CA LYS A 95 17.57 -1.39 -20.19
C LYS A 95 17.48 -1.19 -18.71
N ARG A 96 16.24 -1.04 -18.23
CA ARG A 96 15.96 -0.81 -16.84
C ARG A 96 14.94 -1.83 -16.33
N LYS A 97 14.98 -2.07 -15.04
CA LYS A 97 14.03 -2.98 -14.42
C LYS A 97 13.34 -2.26 -13.26
N THR A 98 12.06 -2.47 -13.15
CA THR A 98 11.28 -1.93 -12.05
C THR A 98 10.56 -3.09 -11.37
N THR A 99 10.77 -3.22 -10.06
CA THR A 99 10.08 -4.23 -9.29
C THR A 99 8.91 -3.56 -8.57
N GLU A 100 7.75 -4.14 -8.74
CA GLU A 100 6.55 -3.59 -8.13
C GLU A 100 5.71 -4.72 -7.60
N ILE A 101 4.71 -4.36 -6.79
CA ILE A 101 3.78 -5.33 -6.23
C ILE A 101 2.52 -5.27 -7.06
N ARG A 102 2.18 -6.38 -7.70
CA ARG A 102 0.92 -6.48 -8.41
C ARG A 102 -0.14 -6.92 -7.42
N CYS A 103 -1.10 -6.03 -7.16
CA CYS A 103 -2.09 -6.27 -6.12
C CYS A 103 -3.11 -7.30 -6.56
N ASP A 104 -3.34 -8.28 -5.70
CA ASP A 104 -4.39 -9.28 -5.92
C ASP A 104 -5.60 -8.99 -5.06
N ASN A 105 -5.38 -8.32 -3.92
CA ASN A 105 -6.45 -8.03 -2.99
C ASN A 105 -6.03 -6.87 -2.10
N PHE A 106 -6.98 -6.07 -1.65
CA PHE A 106 -6.66 -4.98 -0.76
C PHE A 106 -7.85 -4.69 0.14
N THR A 107 -7.55 -4.00 1.25
CA THR A 107 -8.57 -3.55 2.18
C THR A 107 -8.15 -2.19 2.71
N MET A 108 -9.09 -1.27 2.71
CA MET A 108 -8.83 0.05 3.29
C MET A 108 -9.09 -0.03 4.79
N LEU A 109 -8.09 0.33 5.57
CA LEU A 109 -8.16 0.18 7.02
C LEU A 109 -8.49 1.48 7.73
N GLY A 110 -8.56 2.59 7.00
CA GLY A 110 -8.91 3.85 7.58
C GLY A 110 -7.85 4.90 7.37
N ARG A 111 -8.06 6.05 7.96
CA ARG A 111 -7.13 7.16 7.89
C ARG A 111 -6.68 7.53 9.26
N ARG A 112 -5.47 8.06 9.33
CA ARG A 112 -5.01 8.59 10.60
C ARG A 112 -5.91 9.69 11.10
N SER A 113 -6.38 10.54 10.19
CA SER A 113 -7.27 11.63 10.57
C SER A 113 -8.64 11.13 10.98
N ASP A 114 -9.02 9.94 10.55
CA ASP A 114 -10.33 9.41 10.88
C ASP A 114 -10.46 9.08 12.36
N SER A 115 -9.34 8.83 13.01
CA SER A 115 -9.41 8.51 14.43
C SER A 115 -10.01 9.66 15.22
N THR A 116 -9.84 10.87 14.73
CA THR A 116 -10.41 12.03 15.39
C THR A 116 -11.92 12.02 15.29
N GLN A 117 -12.41 11.67 14.14
CA GLN A 117 -13.85 11.63 13.93
C GLN A 117 -14.47 10.46 14.63
N GLY A 118 -13.76 9.38 14.64
CA GLY A 118 -14.27 8.22 15.30
C GLY A 118 -14.58 8.43 16.75
N SER A 119 -13.92 9.38 17.34
CA SER A 119 -14.13 9.65 18.73
C SER A 119 -15.52 10.18 19.02
N THR A 120 -16.19 10.66 18.03
CA THR A 120 -17.53 11.18 18.25
C THR A 120 -18.48 10.11 18.72
N ALA A 121 -18.11 8.97 18.49
CA ALA A 121 -19.00 7.94 18.89
C ALA A 121 -18.67 7.49 20.25
N PRO A 122 -18.88 7.75 20.99
CA PRO A 122 -18.27 7.28 21.89
C PRO A 122 -18.26 5.99 22.26
N ASN A 123 -18.55 6.55 21.97
CA ASN A 123 -18.43 5.71 22.10
C ASN A 123 -17.90 4.76 22.43
N ASN A 124 -17.86 5.04 22.53
CA ASN A 124 -17.37 4.21 22.59
C ASN A 124 -16.78 3.36 23.03
N LYS A 125 -16.82 3.48 23.33
CA LYS A 125 -16.29 2.77 23.49
C LYS A 125 -15.62 1.87 23.61
N THR A 126 -15.92 1.95 23.76
CA THR A 126 -15.33 1.18 23.62
C THR A 126 -14.70 0.46 23.51
N GLU A 127 -14.78 0.64 23.47
CA GLU A 127 -14.17 0.07 23.03
C GLU A 127 -13.38 -0.54 22.90
N ASP A 128 -13.51 -0.25 23.14
CA ASP A 128 -12.81 -0.78 22.73
C ASP A 128 -12.07 -1.36 22.65
N GLN A 129 -12.23 -1.22 22.86
CA GLN A 129 -11.61 -1.69 22.49
C GLN A 129 -10.90 -2.29 22.24
N ASP A 130 -11.03 -2.22 22.25
CA ASP A 130 -10.40 -2.71 21.65
C ASP A 130 -9.70 -3.16 21.33
N ASP A 131 -9.69 -2.93 21.40
CA ASP A 131 -9.09 -3.17 20.71
C ASP A 131 -8.33 -3.59 20.55
N ASP A 132 -8.21 -3.46 20.81
CA ASP A 132 -7.54 -3.76 20.44
C ASP A 132 -6.85 -4.38 20.12
N LEU A 133 -6.61 -4.37 19.85
CA LEU A 133 -5.94 -5.15 19.39
C LEU A 133 -4.95 -5.40 19.14
N PRO A 134 -5.10 -5.51 19.10
CA PRO A 134 -3.80 -5.70 18.91
C PRO A 134 -3.24 -6.20 17.81
N PHE A 135 -2.64 -5.99 17.53
CA PHE A 135 -1.81 -6.64 16.78
C PHE A 135 -0.88 -5.93 16.04
#